data_963483186ec56af0ba956af9cd8f6183
#
_entry.id   963483186ec56af0ba956af9cd8f6183
#
_cell.length_a   1.000
_cell.length_b   1.000
_cell.length_c   1.000
_cell.angle_alpha   90.00
_cell.angle_beta   90.00
_cell.angle_gamma   90.00
#
_symmetry.space_group_name_H-M   'P 1'
#
loop_
_entity.id
_entity.type
_entity.pdbx_description
1 polymer ?
#
loop_
_entity_poly.entity_id
_entity_poly.type
_entity_poly.pdbx_seq_one_letter_code
_entity_poly.pdbx_strand_id
1 'polypeptide(L)'
;MNRQQRKAAKKAAKKNKLPRPPDKYKPDAKTAKLASDTVLLVTMTVLHDKFGFGTERLTRFYTQFQSTMDSLTRGFVSVYDLNEQLAKETNVWVFDREQYRQKWKVRRYE
;
A
#
# COMPACT_ATOMS: atom_id res chain seq x y z
N MET A 1 -7.47 -30.68 -31.44
CA MET A 1 -6.49 -30.55 -30.37
C MET A 1 -6.48 -31.82 -29.52
N ASN A 2 -5.32 -32.43 -29.36
CA ASN A 2 -5.22 -33.65 -28.55
C ASN A 2 -5.14 -33.32 -27.06
N ARG A 3 -5.16 -34.35 -26.22
CA ARG A 3 -5.18 -34.19 -24.77
C ARG A 3 -3.97 -33.42 -24.25
N GLN A 4 -2.78 -33.69 -24.78
CA GLN A 4 -1.54 -33.02 -24.35
C GLN A 4 -1.55 -31.54 -24.73
N GLN A 5 -2.04 -31.23 -25.92
CA GLN A 5 -2.16 -29.84 -26.38
C GLN A 5 -3.13 -29.04 -25.52
N ARG A 6 -4.23 -29.67 -25.11
CA ARG A 6 -5.19 -29.02 -24.20
C ARG A 6 -4.59 -28.74 -22.84
N LYS A 7 -3.83 -29.68 -22.31
CA LYS A 7 -3.11 -29.49 -21.04
C LYS A 7 -2.08 -28.38 -21.16
N ALA A 8 -1.31 -28.37 -22.22
CA ALA A 8 -0.30 -27.33 -22.46
C ALA A 8 -0.95 -25.96 -22.62
N ALA A 9 -2.07 -25.87 -23.34
CA ALA A 9 -2.80 -24.62 -23.50
C ALA A 9 -3.35 -24.10 -22.17
N LYS A 10 -3.90 -24.99 -21.33
CA LYS A 10 -4.37 -24.62 -20.00
C LYS A 10 -3.23 -24.12 -19.11
N LYS A 11 -2.09 -24.79 -19.16
CA LYS A 11 -0.93 -24.41 -18.38
C LYS A 11 -0.35 -23.07 -18.84
N ALA A 12 -0.29 -22.85 -20.16
CA ALA A 12 0.16 -21.58 -20.73
C ALA A 12 -0.81 -20.45 -20.38
N ALA A 13 -2.12 -20.72 -20.47
CA ALA A 13 -3.13 -19.74 -20.11
C ALA A 13 -3.01 -19.33 -18.63
N LYS A 14 -2.70 -20.27 -17.74
CA LYS A 14 -2.47 -19.97 -16.33
C LYS A 14 -1.23 -19.10 -16.13
N LYS A 15 -0.14 -19.41 -16.84
CA LYS A 15 1.10 -18.64 -16.74
C LYS A 15 0.97 -17.23 -17.31
N ASN A 16 0.24 -17.09 -18.39
CA ASN A 16 0.12 -15.82 -19.11
C ASN A 16 -1.16 -15.08 -18.78
N LYS A 17 -1.84 -15.51 -17.75
CA LYS A 17 -3.07 -14.88 -17.33
C LYS A 17 -2.77 -13.47 -16.87
N LEU A 18 -3.60 -12.52 -17.29
CA LEU A 18 -3.50 -11.14 -16.85
C LEU A 18 -3.54 -11.05 -15.31
N PRO A 19 -2.90 -10.02 -14.72
CA PRO A 19 -2.93 -9.87 -13.29
C PRO A 19 -4.36 -9.94 -12.76
N ARG A 20 -4.53 -10.65 -11.67
CA ARG A 20 -5.83 -10.76 -11.03
C ARG A 20 -6.24 -9.41 -10.47
N PRO A 21 -7.55 -9.17 -10.32
CA PRO A 21 -8.00 -7.96 -9.63
C PRO A 21 -7.31 -7.80 -8.27
N PRO A 22 -7.05 -6.56 -7.83
CA PRO A 22 -6.32 -6.31 -6.58
C PRO A 22 -6.90 -7.00 -5.36
N ASP A 23 -8.22 -7.20 -5.31
CA ASP A 23 -8.89 -7.86 -4.20
C ASP A 23 -8.54 -9.34 -4.09
N LYS A 24 -8.09 -9.96 -5.19
CA LYS A 24 -7.69 -11.37 -5.20
C LYS A 24 -6.19 -11.58 -5.19
N TYR A 25 -5.42 -10.52 -5.45
CA TYR A 25 -3.99 -10.59 -5.43
C TYR A 25 -3.48 -10.25 -4.03
N LYS A 26 -2.82 -11.23 -3.42
CA LYS A 26 -2.16 -11.01 -2.14
C LYS A 26 -0.70 -11.38 -2.30
N PRO A 27 0.23 -10.41 -2.20
CA PRO A 27 1.64 -10.75 -2.14
C PRO A 27 1.86 -11.64 -0.91
N ASP A 28 2.87 -12.48 -0.93
CA ASP A 28 3.18 -13.27 0.25
C ASP A 28 3.57 -12.34 1.40
N ALA A 29 3.46 -12.85 2.64
CA ALA A 29 3.71 -12.04 3.83
C ALA A 29 5.13 -11.50 3.87
N LYS A 30 6.09 -12.26 3.37
CA LYS A 30 7.49 -11.87 3.34
C LYS A 30 7.72 -10.68 2.40
N THR A 31 7.15 -10.73 1.20
CA THR A 31 7.26 -9.65 0.21
C THR A 31 6.58 -8.39 0.70
N ALA A 32 5.38 -8.53 1.27
CA ALA A 32 4.64 -7.40 1.82
C ALA A 32 5.40 -6.73 2.97
N LYS A 33 6.00 -7.54 3.84
CA LYS A 33 6.80 -7.02 4.96
C LYS A 33 8.03 -6.29 4.46
N LEU A 34 8.73 -6.83 3.48
CA LEU A 34 9.91 -6.19 2.90
C LEU A 34 9.55 -4.85 2.28
N ALA A 35 8.45 -4.78 1.55
CA ALA A 35 7.99 -3.54 0.94
C ALA A 35 7.68 -2.48 2.01
N SER A 36 6.94 -2.86 3.05
CA SER A 36 6.62 -1.98 4.18
C SER A 36 7.87 -1.48 4.90
N ASP A 37 8.79 -2.40 5.19
CA ASP A 37 10.02 -2.06 5.90
C ASP A 37 10.89 -1.14 5.05
N THR A 38 10.92 -1.32 3.74
CA THR A 38 11.67 -0.47 2.83
C THR A 38 11.11 0.96 2.82
N VAL A 39 9.80 1.11 2.73
CA VAL A 39 9.15 2.42 2.78
C VAL A 39 9.45 3.11 4.11
N LEU A 40 9.33 2.39 5.20
CA LEU A 40 9.63 2.93 6.53
C LEU A 40 11.09 3.39 6.63
N LEU A 41 12.02 2.57 6.14
CA LEU A 41 13.44 2.92 6.15
C LEU A 41 13.71 4.18 5.34
N VAL A 42 13.17 4.28 4.13
CA VAL A 42 13.34 5.47 3.29
C VAL A 42 12.77 6.70 3.99
N THR A 43 11.60 6.57 4.59
CA THR A 43 10.96 7.68 5.30
C THR A 43 11.82 8.15 6.47
N MET A 44 12.30 7.22 7.29
CA MET A 44 13.14 7.57 8.44
C MET A 44 14.47 8.17 8.01
N THR A 45 15.05 7.67 6.90
CA THR A 45 16.28 8.22 6.34
C THR A 45 16.08 9.67 5.91
N VAL A 46 15.00 9.96 5.21
CA VAL A 46 14.69 11.33 4.76
C VAL A 46 14.47 12.25 5.97
N LEU A 47 13.73 11.80 6.97
CA LEU A 47 13.50 12.58 8.17
C LEU A 47 14.81 12.91 8.89
N HIS A 48 15.72 11.97 8.95
CA HIS A 48 17.02 12.18 9.56
C HIS A 48 17.90 13.13 8.73
N ASP A 49 18.03 12.85 7.44
CA ASP A 49 18.99 13.56 6.57
C ASP A 49 18.52 14.97 6.20
N LYS A 50 17.21 15.12 5.97
CA LYS A 50 16.68 16.38 5.42
C LYS A 50 15.94 17.23 6.44
N PHE A 51 15.41 16.63 7.49
CA PHE A 51 14.63 17.34 8.51
C PHE A 51 15.29 17.34 9.86
N GLY A 52 16.50 16.77 9.98
CA GLY A 52 17.29 16.84 11.19
C GLY A 52 16.77 16.03 12.37
N PHE A 53 15.98 14.98 12.10
CA PHE A 53 15.48 14.13 13.15
C PHE A 53 16.60 13.30 13.76
N GLY A 54 16.80 13.44 15.08
CA GLY A 54 17.70 12.59 15.84
C GLY A 54 17.02 11.36 16.39
N THR A 55 17.72 10.64 17.26
CA THR A 55 17.24 9.36 17.82
C THR A 55 15.86 9.49 18.47
N GLU A 56 15.65 10.52 19.26
CA GLU A 56 14.38 10.70 19.99
C GLU A 56 13.21 10.92 19.04
N ARG A 57 13.38 11.81 18.06
CA ARG A 57 12.32 12.12 17.10
C ARG A 57 12.03 10.95 16.17
N LEU A 58 13.06 10.21 15.77
CA LEU A 58 12.89 9.02 14.95
C LEU A 58 12.15 7.93 15.72
N THR A 59 12.46 7.77 17.00
CA THR A 59 11.76 6.80 17.85
C THR A 59 10.29 7.16 18.01
N ARG A 60 9.98 8.43 18.22
CA ARG A 60 8.59 8.90 18.29
C ARG A 60 7.87 8.69 16.98
N PHE A 61 8.53 8.99 15.86
CA PHE A 61 7.97 8.78 14.54
C PHE A 61 7.64 7.30 14.33
N TYR A 62 8.59 6.43 14.65
CA TYR A 62 8.41 4.99 14.49
C TYR A 62 7.19 4.50 15.30
N THR A 63 7.08 4.91 16.54
CA THR A 63 5.96 4.54 17.40
C THR A 63 4.62 4.98 16.81
N GLN A 64 4.54 6.20 16.32
CA GLN A 64 3.33 6.72 15.70
C GLN A 64 3.04 6.03 14.37
N PHE A 65 4.07 5.74 13.59
CA PHE A 65 3.93 4.99 12.35
C PHE A 65 3.31 3.61 12.60
N GLN A 66 3.83 2.88 13.59
CA GLN A 66 3.31 1.57 13.92
C GLN A 66 1.86 1.64 14.41
N SER A 67 1.54 2.63 15.21
CA SER A 67 0.18 2.83 15.69
C SER A 67 -0.80 3.09 14.54
N THR A 68 -0.41 3.94 13.60
CA THR A 68 -1.23 4.27 12.43
C THR A 68 -1.39 3.05 11.52
N MET A 69 -0.31 2.30 11.29
CA MET A 69 -0.37 1.08 10.50
C MET A 69 -1.28 0.03 11.14
N ASP A 70 -1.24 -0.08 12.47
CA ASP A 70 -2.12 -0.97 13.21
C ASP A 70 -3.59 -0.59 13.01
N SER A 71 -3.90 0.71 13.08
CA SER A 71 -5.25 1.21 12.84
C SER A 71 -5.75 0.89 11.43
N LEU A 72 -4.86 1.01 10.43
CA LEU A 72 -5.19 0.62 9.06
C LEU A 72 -5.45 -0.88 8.95
N THR A 73 -4.60 -1.69 9.54
CA THR A 73 -4.72 -3.15 9.50
C THR A 73 -6.00 -3.62 10.17
N ARG A 74 -6.39 -2.98 11.28
CA ARG A 74 -7.61 -3.32 12.02
C ARG A 74 -8.87 -2.73 11.40
N GLY A 75 -8.74 -1.89 10.40
CA GLY A 75 -9.88 -1.29 9.72
C GLY A 75 -10.51 -0.12 10.45
N PHE A 76 -9.85 0.45 11.47
CA PHE A 76 -10.35 1.64 12.16
C PHE A 76 -10.28 2.89 11.30
N VAL A 77 -9.29 2.96 10.41
CA VAL A 77 -9.17 4.02 9.42
C VAL A 77 -8.80 3.38 8.08
N SER A 78 -9.11 4.08 6.98
CA SER A 78 -8.71 3.64 5.65
C SER A 78 -7.62 4.56 5.10
N VAL A 79 -6.93 4.11 4.06
CA VAL A 79 -5.98 4.95 3.33
C VAL A 79 -6.68 6.21 2.83
N TYR A 80 -7.92 6.06 2.38
CA TYR A 80 -8.73 7.19 1.95
C TYR A 80 -8.92 8.21 3.07
N ASP A 81 -9.29 7.74 4.27
CA ASP A 81 -9.49 8.62 5.43
C ASP A 81 -8.23 9.41 5.76
N LEU A 82 -7.07 8.73 5.75
CA LEU A 82 -5.79 9.38 6.02
C LEU A 82 -5.47 10.44 4.97
N ASN A 83 -5.69 10.13 3.71
CA ASN A 83 -5.43 11.06 2.61
C ASN A 83 -6.31 12.32 2.73
N GLU A 84 -7.61 12.11 2.99
CA GLU A 84 -8.54 13.22 3.16
C GLU A 84 -8.20 14.06 4.39
N GLN A 85 -7.87 13.44 5.49
CA GLN A 85 -7.53 14.13 6.73
C GLN A 85 -6.27 14.98 6.57
N LEU A 86 -5.23 14.41 5.98
CA LEU A 86 -3.97 15.12 5.74
C LEU A 86 -4.20 16.33 4.82
N ALA A 87 -4.95 16.13 3.75
CA ALA A 87 -5.25 17.20 2.81
C ALA A 87 -6.05 18.31 3.48
N LYS A 88 -7.00 17.95 4.33
CA LYS A 88 -7.85 18.90 5.04
C LYS A 88 -7.04 19.75 6.02
N GLU A 89 -6.08 19.13 6.71
CA GLU A 89 -5.28 19.80 7.72
C GLU A 89 -4.11 20.60 7.15
N THR A 90 -3.51 20.10 6.08
CA THR A 90 -2.25 20.67 5.55
C THR A 90 -2.34 21.17 4.12
N ASN A 91 -3.44 20.84 3.43
CA ASN A 91 -3.60 21.10 2.00
C ASN A 91 -2.58 20.35 1.13
N VAL A 92 -2.02 19.25 1.65
CA VAL A 92 -1.09 18.38 0.94
C VAL A 92 -1.80 17.09 0.57
N TRP A 93 -1.77 16.74 -0.72
CA TRP A 93 -2.37 15.52 -1.24
C TRP A 93 -1.28 14.55 -1.64
N VAL A 94 -1.24 13.39 -0.98
CA VAL A 94 -0.34 12.31 -1.38
C VAL A 94 -0.93 11.56 -2.56
N PHE A 95 -2.22 11.28 -2.48
CA PHE A 95 -2.97 10.69 -3.59
C PHE A 95 -3.97 11.72 -4.10
N ASP A 96 -3.99 11.94 -5.41
CA ASP A 96 -5.05 12.72 -6.02
C ASP A 96 -6.38 12.01 -5.81
N ARG A 97 -7.41 12.76 -5.44
CA ARG A 97 -8.72 12.20 -5.13
C ARG A 97 -9.28 11.39 -6.30
N GLU A 98 -9.15 11.93 -7.50
CA GLU A 98 -9.66 11.27 -8.69
C GLU A 98 -8.88 10.01 -9.00
N GLN A 99 -7.55 10.07 -8.94
CA GLN A 99 -6.69 8.92 -9.14
C GLN A 99 -6.97 7.83 -8.10
N TYR A 100 -7.20 8.24 -6.86
CA TYR A 100 -7.53 7.29 -5.80
C TYR A 100 -8.82 6.55 -6.11
N ARG A 101 -9.85 7.28 -6.51
CA ARG A 101 -11.13 6.68 -6.86
C ARG A 101 -11.01 5.70 -8.02
N GLN A 102 -10.30 6.09 -9.07
CA GLN A 102 -10.12 5.26 -10.25
C GLN A 102 -9.27 4.02 -9.96
N LYS A 103 -8.14 4.23 -9.31
CA LYS A 103 -7.17 3.16 -9.06
C LYS A 103 -7.66 2.12 -8.08
N TRP A 104 -8.34 2.56 -7.02
CA TRP A 104 -8.75 1.69 -5.93
C TRP A 104 -10.24 1.37 -5.97
N LYS A 105 -10.99 1.97 -6.88
CA LYS A 105 -12.44 1.78 -7.00
C LYS A 105 -13.15 1.96 -5.67
N VAL A 106 -12.75 2.97 -4.93
CA VAL A 106 -13.31 3.22 -3.61
C VAL A 106 -14.73 3.71 -3.75
N ARG A 107 -15.64 3.02 -3.09
CA ARG A 107 -17.02 3.48 -2.98
C ARG A 107 -17.08 4.56 -1.94
N ARG A 108 -17.70 5.65 -2.30
CA ARG A 108 -17.91 6.74 -1.39
C ARG A 108 -19.37 6.91 -1.14
N TYR A 109 -19.69 7.08 0.12
CA TYR A 109 -21.01 7.52 0.51
C TYR A 109 -20.96 9.03 0.58
N GLU A 110 -21.59 9.65 -0.38
CA GLU A 110 -21.69 11.09 -0.41
C GLU A 110 -23.00 11.54 0.18
#